data_68b018044439cb5be620f78d9717c68a
#
_entry.id   68b018044439cb5be620f78d9717c68a
#
_cell.length_a   1.000
_cell.length_b   1.000
_cell.length_c   1.000
_cell.angle_alpha   90.00
_cell.angle_beta   90.00
_cell.angle_gamma   90.00
#
_symmetry.space_group_name_H-M   'P 1'
#
loop_
_entity.id
_entity.type
_entity.pdbx_description
1 polymer ?
#
loop_
_entity_poly.entity_id
_entity_poly.type
_entity_poly.pdbx_seq_one_letter_code
_entity_poly.pdbx_strand_id
1 'polypeptide(L)'
;MGAGKVFVIIGAILTLVSTFFLSLFTLDMPIALVWMEAGENYGNGLNFFMHIMEFFTDADNIATTFATEVYLVYIIAIVLIFFAISGVIQLIGVKSRAAAIIGSLMPLFIGILIILGEFMTLPDILGGFLSFQLDGTLVDGIVPYDLPLGPFSLGTYLLTAGGALALIGGIIGTSD
;
A
#
# COMPACT_ATOMS: atom_id res chain seq x y z
N MET A 1 7.04 -28.18 7.33
CA MET A 1 6.88 -26.73 7.29
C MET A 1 5.68 -26.37 8.14
N GLY A 2 5.87 -25.60 9.21
CA GLY A 2 4.78 -25.26 10.12
C GLY A 2 3.70 -24.41 9.45
N ALA A 3 2.45 -24.51 9.90
CA ALA A 3 1.31 -23.76 9.34
C ALA A 3 1.55 -22.26 9.33
N GLY A 4 2.21 -21.71 10.37
CA GLY A 4 2.54 -20.29 10.44
C GLY A 4 3.44 -19.84 9.29
N LYS A 5 4.46 -20.61 8.90
CA LYS A 5 5.30 -20.31 7.74
C LYS A 5 4.51 -20.24 6.44
N VAL A 6 3.58 -21.17 6.25
CA VAL A 6 2.72 -21.21 5.04
C VAL A 6 1.89 -19.94 4.97
N PHE A 7 1.25 -19.54 6.07
CA PHE A 7 0.45 -18.32 6.12
C PHE A 7 1.28 -17.06 5.85
N VAL A 8 2.49 -16.97 6.41
CA VAL A 8 3.39 -15.83 6.16
C VAL A 8 3.80 -15.76 4.69
N ILE A 9 4.14 -16.89 4.05
CA ILE A 9 4.51 -16.92 2.63
C ILE A 9 3.34 -16.48 1.75
N ILE A 10 2.16 -17.08 1.96
CA ILE A 10 0.98 -16.72 1.18
C ILE A 10 0.65 -15.25 1.40
N GLY A 11 0.65 -14.79 2.64
CA GLY A 11 0.40 -13.40 2.99
C GLY A 11 1.37 -12.44 2.29
N ALA A 12 2.67 -12.74 2.30
CA ALA A 12 3.69 -11.94 1.65
C ALA A 12 3.51 -11.88 0.13
N ILE A 13 3.19 -13.01 -0.51
CA ILE A 13 2.93 -13.06 -1.95
C ILE A 13 1.72 -12.20 -2.31
N LEU A 14 0.62 -12.33 -1.57
CA LEU A 14 -0.59 -11.53 -1.79
C LEU A 14 -0.32 -10.04 -1.59
N THR A 15 0.43 -9.67 -0.55
CA THR A 15 0.83 -8.28 -0.31
C THR A 15 1.69 -7.74 -1.45
N LEU A 16 2.72 -8.47 -1.90
CA LEU A 16 3.59 -8.02 -2.99
C LEU A 16 2.82 -7.88 -4.32
N VAL A 17 2.00 -8.87 -4.66
CA VAL A 17 1.20 -8.82 -5.88
C VAL A 17 0.24 -7.64 -5.83
N SER A 18 -0.43 -7.42 -4.71
CA SER A 18 -1.35 -6.29 -4.53
C SER A 18 -0.63 -4.95 -4.61
N THR A 19 0.53 -4.80 -3.94
CA THR A 19 1.26 -3.53 -3.89
C THR A 19 1.84 -3.13 -5.24
N PHE A 20 2.33 -4.09 -6.04
CA PHE A 20 3.10 -3.78 -7.24
C PHE A 20 2.37 -4.00 -8.57
N PHE A 21 1.34 -4.84 -8.60
CA PHE A 21 0.73 -5.25 -9.87
C PHE A 21 -0.78 -5.00 -9.95
N LEU A 22 -1.44 -4.76 -8.81
CA LEU A 22 -2.89 -4.59 -8.79
C LEU A 22 -3.28 -3.16 -8.43
N SER A 23 -4.37 -2.69 -9.00
CA SER A 23 -5.03 -1.47 -8.56
C SER A 23 -5.68 -1.71 -7.20
N LEU A 24 -5.61 -0.72 -6.32
CA LEU A 24 -6.27 -0.76 -5.01
C LEU A 24 -7.69 -0.19 -5.10
N PHE A 25 -7.95 0.73 -6.03
CA PHE A 25 -9.25 1.35 -6.24
C PHE A 25 -9.81 1.00 -7.61
N THR A 26 -11.13 1.02 -7.72
CA THR A 26 -11.80 1.00 -9.01
C THR A 26 -11.79 2.40 -9.63
N LEU A 27 -11.81 2.46 -10.95
CA LEU A 27 -11.83 3.71 -11.73
C LEU A 27 -13.01 4.65 -11.39
N ASP A 28 -14.09 4.09 -10.84
CA ASP A 28 -15.30 4.85 -10.50
C ASP A 28 -15.21 5.55 -9.14
N MET A 29 -14.13 5.37 -8.39
CA MET A 29 -13.98 6.00 -7.08
C MET A 29 -13.41 7.42 -7.16
N PRO A 30 -14.05 8.38 -6.45
CA PRO A 30 -13.57 9.76 -6.43
C PRO A 30 -12.28 9.96 -5.61
N ILE A 31 -11.81 8.93 -4.91
CA ILE A 31 -10.63 8.99 -4.06
C ILE A 31 -9.44 8.40 -4.81
N ALA A 32 -8.57 9.26 -5.32
CA ALA A 32 -7.30 8.84 -5.87
C ALA A 32 -6.33 8.53 -4.72
N LEU A 33 -5.81 7.32 -4.69
CA LEU A 33 -4.69 6.99 -3.82
C LEU A 33 -3.39 7.55 -4.38
N VAL A 34 -2.41 7.59 -3.50
CA VAL A 34 -0.99 7.88 -3.74
C VAL A 34 -0.42 7.22 -5.00
N TRP A 35 -0.98 6.11 -5.39
CA TRP A 35 -0.56 5.36 -6.56
C TRP A 35 -1.40 5.64 -7.81
N MET A 36 -2.38 6.51 -7.72
CA MET A 36 -3.25 6.87 -8.84
C MET A 36 -2.97 8.32 -9.24
N GLU A 37 -2.69 8.53 -10.48
CA GLU A 37 -2.64 9.85 -11.08
C GLU A 37 -4.04 10.24 -11.57
N ALA A 38 -4.44 11.48 -11.33
CA ALA A 38 -5.70 11.98 -11.86
C ALA A 38 -5.63 12.05 -13.38
N GLY A 39 -6.33 11.18 -14.05
CA GLY A 39 -6.40 11.15 -15.51
C GLY A 39 -6.14 9.78 -16.10
N GLU A 40 -5.03 9.59 -16.77
CA GLU A 40 -4.78 8.42 -17.60
C GLU A 40 -3.74 7.44 -17.01
N ASN A 41 -3.02 7.84 -15.96
CA ASN A 41 -1.95 7.03 -15.39
C ASN A 41 -2.28 6.59 -13.96
N TYR A 42 -2.10 5.32 -13.69
CA TYR A 42 -2.29 4.74 -12.37
C TYR A 42 -0.94 4.52 -11.70
N GLY A 43 -0.79 5.07 -10.50
CA GLY A 43 0.33 4.75 -9.66
C GLY A 43 0.13 3.41 -8.95
N ASN A 44 1.22 2.72 -8.69
CA ASN A 44 1.28 1.55 -7.81
C ASN A 44 2.60 1.59 -7.03
N GLY A 45 2.87 0.56 -6.22
CA GLY A 45 4.10 0.51 -5.45
C GLY A 45 5.37 0.64 -6.32
N LEU A 46 5.33 0.17 -7.56
CA LEU A 46 6.44 0.28 -8.49
C LEU A 46 6.68 1.73 -8.91
N ASN A 47 5.63 2.47 -9.25
CA ASN A 47 5.71 3.89 -9.58
C ASN A 47 6.27 4.70 -8.41
N PHE A 48 5.81 4.44 -7.19
CA PHE A 48 6.35 5.08 -6.00
C PHE A 48 7.86 4.90 -5.87
N PHE A 49 8.38 3.69 -6.07
CA PHE A 49 9.82 3.45 -6.00
C PHE A 49 10.61 4.25 -7.03
N MET A 50 10.07 4.49 -8.20
CA MET A 50 10.73 5.28 -9.25
C MET A 50 10.77 6.76 -8.89
N HIS A 51 9.74 7.28 -8.24
CA HIS A 51 9.59 8.70 -7.90
C HIS A 51 9.85 9.02 -6.42
N ILE A 52 10.31 8.06 -5.63
CA ILE A 52 10.52 8.22 -4.18
C ILE A 52 11.43 9.41 -3.82
N MET A 53 12.39 9.73 -4.68
CA MET A 53 13.31 10.83 -4.44
C MET A 53 12.64 12.20 -4.50
N GLU A 54 11.56 12.34 -5.24
CA GLU A 54 10.82 13.60 -5.38
C GLU A 54 10.24 14.07 -4.06
N PHE A 55 9.81 13.13 -3.20
CA PHE A 55 9.34 13.46 -1.84
C PHE A 55 10.40 14.14 -0.98
N PHE A 56 11.68 13.95 -1.29
CA PHE A 56 12.79 14.52 -0.55
C PHE A 56 13.42 15.71 -1.25
N THR A 57 13.37 15.76 -2.58
CA THR A 57 13.99 16.83 -3.36
C THR A 57 13.02 17.96 -3.70
N ASP A 58 11.73 17.68 -3.76
CA ASP A 58 10.66 18.63 -4.12
C ASP A 58 9.57 18.74 -3.03
N ALA A 59 9.93 18.46 -1.79
CA ALA A 59 9.00 18.44 -0.67
C ALA A 59 8.25 19.75 -0.44
N ASP A 60 8.88 20.89 -0.70
CA ASP A 60 8.26 22.22 -0.56
C ASP A 60 7.13 22.43 -1.57
N ASN A 61 7.34 22.03 -2.82
CA ASN A 61 6.34 22.13 -3.87
C ASN A 61 5.16 21.19 -3.60
N ILE A 62 5.46 19.96 -3.20
CA ILE A 62 4.46 18.96 -2.79
C ILE A 62 3.63 19.52 -1.62
N ALA A 63 4.28 20.06 -0.58
CA ALA A 63 3.59 20.62 0.57
C ALA A 63 2.68 21.79 0.18
N THR A 64 3.13 22.65 -0.74
CA THR A 64 2.35 23.78 -1.26
C THR A 64 1.13 23.29 -2.05
N THR A 65 1.31 22.28 -2.90
CA THR A 65 0.24 21.70 -3.73
C THR A 65 -0.89 21.13 -2.88
N PHE A 66 -0.54 20.45 -1.77
CA PHE A 66 -1.51 19.83 -0.87
C PHE A 66 -1.89 20.69 0.34
N ALA A 67 -1.49 21.98 0.36
CA ALA A 67 -1.73 22.90 1.47
C ALA A 67 -1.37 22.27 2.83
N THR A 68 -0.22 21.60 2.90
CA THR A 68 0.28 20.89 4.08
C THR A 68 1.66 21.41 4.51
N GLU A 69 2.16 20.90 5.61
CA GLU A 69 3.48 21.24 6.13
C GLU A 69 4.55 20.29 5.55
N VAL A 70 5.73 20.81 5.23
CA VAL A 70 6.84 20.05 4.62
C VAL A 70 7.22 18.80 5.44
N TYR A 71 7.19 18.88 6.76
CA TYR A 71 7.51 17.73 7.61
C TYR A 71 6.48 16.59 7.45
N LEU A 72 5.22 16.89 7.11
CA LEU A 72 4.22 15.87 6.84
C LEU A 72 4.51 15.12 5.53
N VAL A 73 5.06 15.80 4.52
CA VAL A 73 5.52 15.15 3.28
C VAL A 73 6.57 14.09 3.60
N TYR A 74 7.54 14.41 4.44
CA TYR A 74 8.55 13.43 4.85
C TYR A 74 7.96 12.26 5.65
N ILE A 75 7.02 12.53 6.55
CA ILE A 75 6.33 11.47 7.30
C ILE A 75 5.59 10.55 6.34
N ILE A 76 4.85 11.12 5.38
CA ILE A 76 4.13 10.38 4.35
C ILE A 76 5.10 9.52 3.54
N ALA A 77 6.21 10.10 3.06
CA ALA A 77 7.22 9.36 2.31
C ALA A 77 7.74 8.14 3.10
N ILE A 78 8.04 8.31 4.38
CA ILE A 78 8.51 7.22 5.24
C ILE A 78 7.44 6.13 5.38
N VAL A 79 6.19 6.51 5.62
CA VAL A 79 5.06 5.56 5.72
C VAL A 79 4.89 4.76 4.43
N LEU A 80 4.99 5.43 3.27
CA LEU A 80 4.88 4.79 1.96
C LEU A 80 6.05 3.86 1.65
N ILE A 81 7.27 4.21 2.09
CA ILE A 81 8.43 3.31 2.00
C ILE A 81 8.14 2.03 2.81
N PHE A 82 7.68 2.16 4.05
CA PHE A 82 7.33 1.00 4.86
C PHE A 82 6.22 0.16 4.22
N PHE A 83 5.21 0.80 3.64
CA PHE A 83 4.16 0.10 2.91
C PHE A 83 4.74 -0.68 1.72
N ALA A 84 5.51 -0.03 0.87
CA ALA A 84 6.06 -0.64 -0.32
C ALA A 84 6.98 -1.84 -0.02
N ILE A 85 7.79 -1.79 1.06
CA ILE A 85 8.67 -2.89 1.46
C ILE A 85 8.01 -3.92 2.38
N SER A 86 6.76 -3.70 2.81
CA SER A 86 6.09 -4.53 3.80
C SER A 86 5.99 -6.00 3.39
N GLY A 87 5.71 -6.29 2.12
CA GLY A 87 5.68 -7.66 1.60
C GLY A 87 7.05 -8.36 1.68
N VAL A 88 8.14 -7.61 1.46
CA VAL A 88 9.51 -8.12 1.61
C VAL A 88 9.81 -8.40 3.09
N ILE A 89 9.40 -7.50 3.99
CA ILE A 89 9.54 -7.70 5.44
C ILE A 89 8.76 -8.95 5.88
N GLN A 90 7.56 -9.18 5.34
CA GLN A 90 6.79 -10.41 5.58
C GLN A 90 7.57 -11.66 5.13
N LEU A 91 8.25 -11.65 3.98
CA LEU A 91 9.08 -12.77 3.53
C LEU A 91 10.23 -13.06 4.50
N ILE A 92 10.88 -12.04 5.05
CA ILE A 92 11.87 -12.20 6.14
C ILE A 92 11.19 -12.86 7.35
N GLY A 93 9.91 -12.59 7.54
CA GLY A 93 9.07 -13.15 8.59
C GLY A 93 8.95 -14.67 8.58
N VAL A 94 9.25 -15.35 7.47
CA VAL A 94 9.34 -16.83 7.40
C VAL A 94 10.37 -17.37 8.40
N LYS A 95 11.39 -16.59 8.71
CA LYS A 95 12.44 -16.92 9.67
C LYS A 95 12.35 -16.14 10.99
N SER A 96 11.54 -15.11 11.05
CA SER A 96 11.42 -14.20 12.18
C SER A 96 9.97 -13.84 12.45
N ARG A 97 9.44 -14.33 13.56
CA ARG A 97 8.08 -14.02 14.02
C ARG A 97 7.81 -12.51 14.11
N ALA A 98 8.78 -11.76 14.64
CA ALA A 98 8.65 -10.31 14.76
C ALA A 98 8.55 -9.63 13.38
N ALA A 99 9.37 -10.05 12.40
CA ALA A 99 9.31 -9.51 11.05
C ALA A 99 7.98 -9.84 10.36
N ALA A 100 7.41 -11.03 10.57
CA ALA A 100 6.10 -11.39 10.05
C ALA A 100 5.01 -10.43 10.58
N ILE A 101 5.00 -10.17 11.89
CA ILE A 101 4.04 -9.28 12.53
C ILE A 101 4.23 -7.84 12.05
N ILE A 102 5.46 -7.30 12.12
CA ILE A 102 5.75 -5.92 11.73
C ILE A 102 5.41 -5.68 10.25
N GLY A 103 5.84 -6.59 9.37
CA GLY A 103 5.56 -6.48 7.93
C GLY A 103 4.07 -6.59 7.58
N SER A 104 3.25 -7.20 8.43
CA SER A 104 1.81 -7.32 8.19
C SER A 104 0.99 -6.09 8.60
N LEU A 105 1.51 -5.24 9.49
CA LEU A 105 0.74 -4.12 10.06
C LEU A 105 0.36 -3.08 8.99
N MET A 106 1.30 -2.68 8.12
CA MET A 106 1.05 -1.65 7.11
C MET A 106 0.04 -2.09 6.04
N PRO A 107 0.18 -3.24 5.36
CA PRO A 107 -0.80 -3.65 4.36
C PRO A 107 -2.19 -3.88 4.98
N LEU A 108 -2.24 -4.41 6.20
CA LEU A 108 -3.51 -4.59 6.90
C LEU A 108 -4.15 -3.24 7.26
N PHE A 109 -3.35 -2.31 7.79
CA PHE A 109 -3.83 -0.96 8.12
C PHE A 109 -4.34 -0.22 6.89
N ILE A 110 -3.57 -0.19 5.81
CA ILE A 110 -3.96 0.48 4.56
C ILE A 110 -5.19 -0.18 3.95
N GLY A 111 -5.23 -1.52 3.88
CA GLY A 111 -6.39 -2.23 3.35
C GLY A 111 -7.67 -1.97 4.15
N ILE A 112 -7.59 -1.99 5.49
CA ILE A 112 -8.72 -1.65 6.36
C ILE A 112 -9.12 -0.18 6.18
N LEU A 113 -8.15 0.73 6.09
CA LEU A 113 -8.42 2.16 5.92
C LEU A 113 -9.17 2.45 4.62
N ILE A 114 -8.80 1.79 3.52
CA ILE A 114 -9.50 1.88 2.25
C ILE A 114 -10.93 1.37 2.38
N ILE A 115 -11.12 0.19 2.98
CA ILE A 115 -12.44 -0.41 3.17
C ILE A 115 -13.33 0.47 4.06
N LEU A 116 -12.79 0.99 5.16
CA LEU A 116 -13.55 1.87 6.05
C LEU A 116 -13.83 3.23 5.42
N GLY A 117 -12.96 3.71 4.55
CA GLY A 117 -13.13 4.99 3.85
C GLY A 117 -14.40 5.07 3.02
N GLU A 118 -14.88 3.94 2.50
CA GLU A 118 -16.14 3.86 1.78
C GLU A 118 -17.36 3.99 2.69
N PHE A 119 -17.26 3.48 3.92
CA PHE A 119 -18.37 3.45 4.88
C PHE A 119 -18.38 4.64 5.85
N MET A 120 -17.30 5.39 5.92
CA MET A 120 -17.12 6.51 6.84
C MET A 120 -16.63 7.73 6.08
N THR A 121 -17.21 8.90 6.38
CA THR A 121 -16.64 10.18 5.97
C THR A 121 -15.29 10.34 6.68
N LEU A 122 -14.21 10.05 5.97
CA LEU A 122 -12.86 10.27 6.50
C LEU A 122 -12.63 11.78 6.68
N PRO A 123 -11.94 12.18 7.76
CA PRO A 123 -11.49 13.57 7.90
C PRO A 123 -10.69 14.01 6.67
N ASP A 124 -10.81 15.28 6.28
CA ASP A 124 -10.14 15.86 5.10
C ASP A 124 -8.63 15.57 5.05
N ILE A 125 -7.99 15.49 6.22
CA ILE A 125 -6.57 15.13 6.36
C ILE A 125 -6.28 13.70 5.85
N LEU A 126 -7.16 12.74 6.17
CA LEU A 126 -7.01 11.35 5.69
C LEU A 126 -7.40 11.23 4.22
N GLY A 127 -8.42 11.98 3.78
CA GLY A 127 -8.77 12.10 2.37
C GLY A 127 -7.61 12.67 1.55
N GLY A 128 -7.01 13.76 2.01
CA GLY A 128 -5.80 14.34 1.41
C GLY A 128 -4.62 13.38 1.39
N PHE A 129 -4.39 12.65 2.48
CA PHE A 129 -3.35 11.61 2.53
C PHE A 129 -3.60 10.49 1.51
N LEU A 130 -4.85 10.04 1.37
CA LEU A 130 -5.21 8.99 0.42
C LEU A 130 -5.28 9.49 -1.04
N SER A 131 -5.49 10.80 -1.24
CA SER A 131 -5.51 11.44 -2.56
C SER A 131 -4.15 11.98 -2.99
N PHE A 132 -3.10 11.71 -2.24
CA PHE A 132 -1.76 12.15 -2.58
C PHE A 132 -1.31 11.54 -3.91
N GLN A 133 -1.16 12.39 -4.91
CA GLN A 133 -0.77 11.99 -6.26
C GLN A 133 0.74 12.11 -6.43
N LEU A 134 1.35 11.08 -6.96
CA LEU A 134 2.69 11.15 -7.50
C LEU A 134 2.58 11.64 -8.95
N ASP A 135 3.23 12.73 -9.22
CA ASP A 135 3.42 13.20 -10.59
C ASP A 135 4.45 12.29 -11.25
N GLY A 136 4.02 11.49 -12.21
CA GLY A 136 4.91 10.58 -12.91
C GLY A 136 4.18 9.46 -13.64
N THR A 137 4.78 8.98 -14.72
CA THR A 137 4.28 7.84 -15.47
C THR A 137 4.66 6.53 -14.79
N LEU A 138 3.78 5.54 -14.83
CA LEU A 138 4.15 4.15 -14.59
C LEU A 138 5.29 3.75 -15.54
N VAL A 139 6.02 2.71 -15.17
CA VAL A 139 6.96 2.08 -16.12
C VAL A 139 6.22 1.88 -17.43
N ASP A 140 6.79 2.40 -18.54
CA ASP A 140 6.17 2.38 -19.86
C ASP A 140 5.50 1.03 -20.15
N GLY A 141 4.21 1.05 -20.39
CA GLY A 141 3.43 -0.13 -20.76
C GLY A 141 2.96 -1.02 -19.61
N ILE A 142 3.21 -0.67 -18.34
CA ILE A 142 2.67 -1.42 -17.21
C ILE A 142 1.56 -0.60 -16.54
N VAL A 143 0.32 -0.98 -16.84
CA VAL A 143 -0.85 -0.47 -16.13
C VAL A 143 -1.19 -1.45 -15.01
N PRO A 144 -1.46 -1.00 -13.77
CA PRO A 144 -1.91 -1.90 -12.71
C PRO A 144 -3.20 -2.59 -13.15
N TYR A 145 -3.26 -3.89 -12.93
CA TYR A 145 -4.42 -4.66 -13.29
C TYR A 145 -5.58 -4.30 -12.35
N ASP A 146 -6.63 -3.74 -12.91
CA ASP A 146 -7.87 -3.44 -12.17
C ASP A 146 -8.91 -4.54 -12.44
N LEU A 147 -9.37 -5.16 -11.37
CA LEU A 147 -10.50 -6.07 -11.39
C LEU A 147 -11.51 -5.57 -10.35
N PRO A 148 -12.55 -4.84 -10.78
CA PRO A 148 -13.53 -4.29 -9.86
C PRO A 148 -14.34 -5.40 -9.20
N LEU A 149 -14.40 -5.38 -7.88
CA LEU A 149 -15.17 -6.28 -7.03
C LEU A 149 -16.05 -5.46 -6.06
N GLY A 150 -17.13 -4.89 -6.60
CA GLY A 150 -17.93 -3.94 -5.87
C GLY A 150 -17.26 -2.56 -5.83
N PRO A 151 -17.21 -1.89 -4.66
CA PRO A 151 -16.64 -0.54 -4.56
C PRO A 151 -15.11 -0.50 -4.61
N PHE A 152 -14.43 -1.65 -4.56
CA PHE A 152 -12.97 -1.74 -4.55
C PHE A 152 -12.44 -2.63 -5.66
N SER A 153 -11.17 -2.45 -6.01
CA SER A 153 -10.44 -3.38 -6.84
C SER A 153 -9.99 -4.62 -6.06
N LEU A 154 -9.72 -5.70 -6.77
CA LEU A 154 -9.16 -6.95 -6.22
C LEU A 154 -7.92 -6.69 -5.35
N GLY A 155 -7.10 -5.69 -5.72
CA GLY A 155 -5.88 -5.34 -4.98
C GLY A 155 -6.14 -5.04 -3.51
N THR A 156 -7.18 -4.29 -3.18
CA THR A 156 -7.52 -3.97 -1.78
C THR A 156 -7.87 -5.21 -0.97
N TYR A 157 -8.65 -6.13 -1.54
CA TYR A 157 -9.00 -7.38 -0.86
C TYR A 157 -7.78 -8.27 -0.65
N LEU A 158 -6.91 -8.39 -1.66
CA LEU A 158 -5.70 -9.21 -1.55
C LEU A 158 -4.67 -8.56 -0.62
N LEU A 159 -4.57 -7.24 -0.59
CA LEU A 159 -3.72 -6.51 0.35
C LEU A 159 -4.14 -6.78 1.80
N THR A 160 -5.44 -6.64 2.08
CA THR A 160 -6.01 -6.88 3.41
C THR A 160 -5.86 -8.34 3.83
N ALA A 161 -6.19 -9.28 2.92
CA ALA A 161 -6.05 -10.70 3.17
C ALA A 161 -4.58 -11.10 3.37
N GLY A 162 -3.66 -10.53 2.58
CA GLY A 162 -2.23 -10.76 2.69
C GLY A 162 -1.69 -10.31 4.04
N GLY A 163 -2.04 -9.10 4.47
CA GLY A 163 -1.69 -8.58 5.80
C GLY A 163 -2.25 -9.46 6.93
N ALA A 164 -3.53 -9.84 6.84
CA ALA A 164 -4.18 -10.69 7.85
C ALA A 164 -3.53 -12.08 7.94
N LEU A 165 -3.28 -12.73 6.82
CA LEU A 165 -2.63 -14.05 6.78
C LEU A 165 -1.21 -14.00 7.36
N ALA A 166 -0.41 -13.00 6.99
CA ALA A 166 0.93 -12.86 7.51
C ALA A 166 0.93 -12.58 9.02
N LEU A 167 -0.03 -11.77 9.51
CA LEU A 167 -0.22 -11.52 10.94
C LEU A 167 -0.56 -12.80 11.70
N ILE A 168 -1.55 -13.55 11.21
CA ILE A 168 -1.97 -14.84 11.80
C ILE A 168 -0.78 -15.80 11.80
N GLY A 169 -0.05 -15.91 10.70
CA GLY A 169 1.15 -16.75 10.60
C GLY A 169 2.23 -16.37 11.60
N GLY A 170 2.45 -15.05 11.80
CA GLY A 170 3.35 -14.54 12.81
C GLY A 170 2.90 -14.86 14.24
N ILE A 171 1.61 -14.80 14.52
CA ILE A 171 1.03 -15.13 15.85
C ILE A 171 1.14 -16.63 16.13
N ILE A 172 0.77 -17.49 15.19
CA ILE A 172 0.87 -18.95 15.31
C ILE A 172 2.34 -19.35 15.53
N GLY A 173 3.26 -18.65 14.89
CA GLY A 173 4.69 -18.88 14.97
C GLY A 173 5.25 -19.54 13.71
N THR A 174 6.48 -19.13 13.40
CA THR A 174 7.23 -19.58 12.22
C THR A 174 8.29 -20.64 12.55
N SER A 175 8.27 -21.19 13.76
CA SER A 175 9.12 -22.32 14.16
C SER A 175 8.69 -23.61 13.44
N ASP A 176 9.64 -24.47 13.19
CA ASP A 176 9.41 -25.82 12.69
C ASP A 176 8.82 -26.71 13.76
#